data_891390961384b87d3c0233241ba278d4
#
_entry.id   891390961384b87d3c0233241ba278d4
#
_cell.length_a   1.000
_cell.length_b   1.000
_cell.length_c   1.000
_cell.angle_alpha   90.00
_cell.angle_beta   90.00
_cell.angle_gamma   90.00
#
_symmetry.space_group_name_H-M   'P 1'
#
loop_
_entity.id
_entity.type
_entity.pdbx_description
1 polymer ?
#
loop_
_entity_poly.entity_id
_entity_poly.type
_entity_poly.pdbx_seq_one_letter_code
_entity_poly.pdbx_strand_id
1 'polypeptide(L)'
;MTQHGFARDSEFEVVEKSENAITMKLTYSQETLKKYPFKFNLYIRHIIEDDILSTEWHVENADDKDMYFSIGGHPAFVCGENACGAKLVFGTDKDILEYSLLSNDGLLEDKCYVMKLENKAVTITQDFFDKDAYIVENSTIKRVSLVKDDKTIVTVEFDTPVFGLWSPVGKGVPFVCIEPWNGRTDRADFDGDLTKREWSNKLAPGKEFVSGYKVRFGR
;
A
#
# COMPACT_ATOMS: atom_id res chain seq x y z
N MET A 1 5.80 -14.97 -9.88
CA MET A 1 4.93 -13.76 -9.82
C MET A 1 5.87 -12.56 -9.76
N THR A 2 5.61 -11.49 -10.47
CA THR A 2 6.42 -10.26 -10.40
C THR A 2 6.07 -9.45 -9.15
N GLN A 3 6.85 -8.40 -8.85
CA GLN A 3 6.48 -7.39 -7.85
C GLN A 3 5.04 -6.89 -8.09
N HIS A 4 4.35 -6.49 -7.03
CA HIS A 4 2.97 -5.98 -7.04
C HIS A 4 1.88 -7.01 -7.41
N GLY A 5 2.20 -8.30 -7.53
CA GLY A 5 1.24 -9.34 -7.84
C GLY A 5 0.68 -9.25 -9.26
N PHE A 6 -0.38 -10.01 -9.54
CA PHE A 6 -0.97 -10.13 -10.87
C PHE A 6 -2.23 -9.28 -11.08
N ALA A 7 -2.88 -8.85 -10.02
CA ALA A 7 -4.13 -8.09 -10.14
C ALA A 7 -3.93 -6.76 -10.87
N ARG A 8 -2.78 -6.08 -10.66
CA ARG A 8 -2.43 -4.84 -11.36
C ARG A 8 -2.49 -4.96 -12.89
N ASP A 9 -2.07 -6.10 -13.41
CA ASP A 9 -1.94 -6.35 -14.86
C ASP A 9 -3.10 -7.20 -15.40
N SER A 10 -4.20 -7.33 -14.63
CA SER A 10 -5.39 -8.10 -15.00
C SER A 10 -6.52 -7.18 -15.47
N GLU A 11 -7.37 -7.69 -16.34
CA GLU A 11 -8.60 -7.00 -16.76
C GLU A 11 -9.67 -7.19 -15.68
N PHE A 12 -10.33 -6.09 -15.32
CA PHE A 12 -11.45 -6.07 -14.39
C PHE A 12 -12.74 -5.76 -15.13
N GLU A 13 -13.81 -6.43 -14.72
CA GLU A 13 -15.18 -6.13 -15.17
C GLU A 13 -15.77 -5.03 -14.29
N VAL A 14 -16.43 -4.04 -14.88
CA VAL A 14 -17.25 -3.06 -14.13
C VAL A 14 -18.58 -3.72 -13.77
N VAL A 15 -18.80 -3.96 -12.47
CA VAL A 15 -20.01 -4.62 -11.97
C VAL A 15 -21.03 -3.66 -11.37
N GLU A 16 -20.59 -2.48 -10.95
CA GLU A 16 -21.47 -1.42 -10.44
C GLU A 16 -20.90 -0.05 -10.81
N LYS A 17 -21.76 0.89 -11.17
CA LYS A 17 -21.38 2.28 -11.43
C LYS A 17 -22.53 3.22 -11.03
N SER A 18 -22.17 4.28 -10.30
CA SER A 18 -23.05 5.42 -10.00
C SER A 18 -22.38 6.73 -10.39
N GLU A 19 -22.95 7.85 -10.00
CA GLU A 19 -22.40 9.19 -10.27
C GLU A 19 -21.03 9.38 -9.59
N ASN A 20 -20.87 8.88 -8.36
CA ASN A 20 -19.70 9.11 -7.51
C ASN A 20 -18.96 7.82 -7.11
N ALA A 21 -19.36 6.65 -7.63
CA ALA A 21 -18.73 5.40 -7.29
C ALA A 21 -18.65 4.44 -8.49
N ILE A 22 -17.59 3.62 -8.48
CA ILE A 22 -17.40 2.51 -9.42
C ILE A 22 -16.88 1.30 -8.66
N THR A 23 -17.48 0.13 -8.94
CA THR A 23 -17.00 -1.15 -8.44
C THR A 23 -16.56 -2.03 -9.61
N MET A 24 -15.32 -2.49 -9.54
CA MET A 24 -14.70 -3.37 -10.53
C MET A 24 -14.41 -4.72 -9.89
N LYS A 25 -14.57 -5.80 -10.67
CA LYS A 25 -14.39 -7.19 -10.22
C LYS A 25 -13.35 -7.90 -11.05
N LEU A 26 -12.45 -8.61 -10.38
CA LEU A 26 -11.58 -9.64 -10.95
C LEU A 26 -11.96 -10.99 -10.35
N THR A 27 -12.37 -11.94 -11.19
CA THR A 27 -12.65 -13.32 -10.77
C THR A 27 -11.47 -14.21 -11.15
N TYR A 28 -11.21 -15.25 -10.37
CA TYR A 28 -10.23 -16.26 -10.72
C TYR A 28 -10.50 -16.87 -12.12
N SER A 29 -9.45 -17.31 -12.78
CA SER A 29 -9.49 -17.95 -14.08
C SER A 29 -8.48 -19.08 -14.15
N GLN A 30 -8.48 -19.88 -15.23
CA GLN A 30 -7.45 -20.90 -15.44
C GLN A 30 -6.03 -20.28 -15.49
N GLU A 31 -5.90 -19.06 -15.98
CA GLU A 31 -4.62 -18.35 -16.04
C GLU A 31 -4.17 -17.84 -14.66
N THR A 32 -5.09 -17.34 -13.83
CA THR A 32 -4.74 -16.92 -12.47
C THR A 32 -4.40 -18.12 -11.59
N LEU A 33 -5.08 -19.27 -11.76
CA LEU A 33 -4.82 -20.51 -11.01
C LEU A 33 -3.40 -21.06 -11.22
N LYS A 34 -2.79 -20.80 -12.40
CA LYS A 34 -1.38 -21.18 -12.66
C LYS A 34 -0.37 -20.39 -11.80
N LYS A 35 -0.73 -19.18 -11.39
CA LYS A 35 0.14 -18.24 -10.62
C LYS A 35 -0.22 -18.22 -9.14
N TYR A 36 -1.49 -18.38 -8.84
CA TYR A 36 -2.09 -18.27 -7.52
C TYR A 36 -3.18 -19.35 -7.38
N PRO A 37 -2.91 -20.46 -6.68
CA PRO A 37 -3.72 -21.69 -6.74
C PRO A 37 -4.96 -21.64 -5.85
N PHE A 38 -5.67 -20.52 -5.86
CA PHE A 38 -6.90 -20.31 -5.09
C PHE A 38 -7.99 -19.67 -5.97
N LYS A 39 -9.24 -20.07 -5.74
CA LYS A 39 -10.41 -19.44 -6.36
C LYS A 39 -10.84 -18.25 -5.52
N PHE A 40 -10.90 -17.10 -6.13
CA PHE A 40 -11.24 -15.84 -5.46
C PHE A 40 -12.14 -14.96 -6.31
N ASN A 41 -12.86 -14.04 -5.67
CA ASN A 41 -13.32 -12.80 -6.28
C ASN A 41 -12.65 -11.63 -5.59
N LEU A 42 -12.16 -10.69 -6.36
CA LEU A 42 -11.62 -9.41 -5.87
C LEU A 42 -12.48 -8.28 -6.42
N TYR A 43 -13.04 -7.49 -5.53
CA TYR A 43 -13.72 -6.25 -5.90
C TYR A 43 -12.88 -5.06 -5.44
N ILE A 44 -12.74 -4.09 -6.33
CA ILE A 44 -12.14 -2.79 -6.02
C ILE A 44 -13.22 -1.74 -6.25
N ARG A 45 -13.55 -1.02 -5.19
CA ARG A 45 -14.53 0.05 -5.23
C ARG A 45 -13.85 1.38 -4.99
N HIS A 46 -14.07 2.33 -5.88
CA HIS A 46 -13.67 3.72 -5.72
C HIS A 46 -14.92 4.57 -5.50
N ILE A 47 -14.86 5.45 -4.49
CA ILE A 47 -15.95 6.36 -4.12
C ILE A 47 -15.37 7.76 -3.98
N ILE A 48 -16.00 8.75 -4.60
CA ILE A 48 -15.63 10.17 -4.45
C ILE A 48 -16.74 10.88 -3.69
N GLU A 49 -16.38 11.49 -2.56
CA GLU A 49 -17.27 12.31 -1.75
C GLU A 49 -16.53 13.59 -1.36
N ASP A 50 -16.99 14.71 -1.89
CA ASP A 50 -16.34 16.03 -1.73
C ASP A 50 -14.86 16.01 -2.16
N ASP A 51 -13.95 16.15 -1.19
CA ASP A 51 -12.50 16.15 -1.37
C ASP A 51 -11.86 14.80 -0.96
N ILE A 52 -12.66 13.74 -0.84
CA ILE A 52 -12.18 12.41 -0.42
C ILE A 52 -12.38 11.39 -1.54
N LEU A 53 -11.31 10.68 -1.90
CA LEU A 53 -11.35 9.45 -2.67
C LEU A 53 -11.16 8.27 -1.72
N SER A 54 -12.17 7.43 -1.58
CA SER A 54 -12.09 6.15 -0.86
C SER A 54 -11.80 5.02 -1.86
N THR A 55 -10.87 4.15 -1.50
CA THR A 55 -10.60 2.89 -2.22
C THR A 55 -10.82 1.74 -1.27
N GLU A 56 -11.75 0.87 -1.60
CA GLU A 56 -12.11 -0.32 -0.82
C GLU A 56 -11.72 -1.57 -1.58
N TRP A 57 -11.16 -2.53 -0.89
CA TRP A 57 -10.87 -3.88 -1.37
C TRP A 57 -11.80 -4.87 -0.68
N HIS A 58 -12.52 -5.66 -1.45
CA HIS A 58 -13.32 -6.75 -0.95
C HIS A 58 -12.84 -8.04 -1.62
N VAL A 59 -12.36 -8.98 -0.83
CA VAL A 59 -11.81 -10.26 -1.28
C VAL A 59 -12.70 -11.37 -0.75
N GLU A 60 -13.23 -12.21 -1.65
CA GLU A 60 -14.01 -13.39 -1.31
C GLU A 60 -13.19 -14.65 -1.58
N ASN A 61 -13.15 -15.57 -0.62
CA ASN A 61 -12.65 -16.90 -0.85
C ASN A 61 -13.75 -17.79 -1.48
N ALA A 62 -13.66 -17.98 -2.79
CA ALA A 62 -14.58 -18.84 -3.56
C ALA A 62 -14.06 -20.29 -3.68
N ASP A 63 -12.98 -20.66 -2.97
CA ASP A 63 -12.42 -22.00 -2.92
C ASP A 63 -13.01 -22.82 -1.77
N ASP A 64 -12.73 -24.12 -1.74
CA ASP A 64 -13.11 -25.08 -0.70
C ASP A 64 -12.02 -25.26 0.37
N LYS A 65 -10.94 -24.48 0.30
CA LYS A 65 -9.77 -24.49 1.21
C LYS A 65 -9.43 -23.10 1.70
N ASP A 66 -8.66 -23.00 2.78
CA ASP A 66 -8.12 -21.74 3.27
C ASP A 66 -7.27 -21.05 2.19
N MET A 67 -7.54 -19.77 1.98
CA MET A 67 -6.83 -18.92 1.02
C MET A 67 -5.89 -17.97 1.76
N TYR A 68 -4.69 -17.77 1.21
CA TYR A 68 -3.68 -16.86 1.75
C TYR A 68 -3.34 -15.81 0.71
N PHE A 69 -3.34 -14.53 1.08
CA PHE A 69 -3.10 -13.43 0.15
C PHE A 69 -2.53 -12.19 0.83
N SER A 70 -1.97 -11.32 0.01
CA SER A 70 -1.64 -9.94 0.36
C SER A 70 -2.34 -9.00 -0.60
N ILE A 71 -2.73 -7.83 -0.13
CA ILE A 71 -3.34 -6.78 -0.95
C ILE A 71 -2.91 -5.41 -0.45
N GLY A 72 -2.72 -4.46 -1.36
CA GLY A 72 -2.33 -3.11 -1.02
C GLY A 72 -2.57 -2.13 -2.16
N GLY A 73 -2.48 -0.84 -1.84
CA GLY A 73 -2.51 0.24 -2.80
C GLY A 73 -1.11 0.81 -3.06
N HIS A 74 -0.93 1.40 -4.24
CA HIS A 74 0.31 2.07 -4.62
C HIS A 74 0.00 3.47 -5.20
N PRO A 75 -0.78 4.30 -4.49
CA PRO A 75 -1.12 5.63 -4.96
C PRO A 75 0.12 6.54 -4.94
N ALA A 76 0.27 7.35 -5.99
CA ALA A 76 1.32 8.33 -6.13
C ALA A 76 0.73 9.75 -6.18
N PHE A 77 1.37 10.68 -5.49
CA PHE A 77 0.88 12.05 -5.34
C PHE A 77 1.91 13.05 -5.82
N VAL A 78 1.50 13.85 -6.80
CA VAL A 78 2.34 14.92 -7.36
C VAL A 78 2.50 16.05 -6.33
N CYS A 79 3.72 16.54 -6.14
CA CYS A 79 4.08 17.58 -5.17
C CYS A 79 4.96 18.68 -5.76
N GLY A 80 4.58 19.20 -6.92
CA GLY A 80 5.30 20.25 -7.64
C GLY A 80 6.25 19.70 -8.70
N GLU A 81 7.37 20.38 -8.98
CA GLU A 81 8.34 19.95 -10.00
C GLU A 81 9.21 18.77 -9.56
N ASN A 82 9.44 18.64 -8.25
CA ASN A 82 10.13 17.52 -7.63
C ASN A 82 9.67 17.35 -6.17
N ALA A 83 9.97 16.21 -5.57
CA ALA A 83 9.59 15.90 -4.19
C ALA A 83 10.47 16.56 -3.13
N CYS A 84 11.65 17.06 -3.49
CA CYS A 84 12.59 17.66 -2.54
C CYS A 84 11.97 18.89 -1.84
N GLY A 85 12.15 18.97 -0.51
CA GLY A 85 11.55 19.99 0.36
C GLY A 85 10.08 19.75 0.73
N ALA A 86 9.41 18.73 0.17
CA ALA A 86 8.13 18.28 0.70
C ALA A 86 8.32 17.60 2.07
N LYS A 87 7.27 17.58 2.88
CA LYS A 87 7.27 16.96 4.20
C LYS A 87 6.26 15.80 4.22
N LEU A 88 6.66 14.69 4.83
CA LEU A 88 5.74 13.63 5.24
C LEU A 88 5.41 13.86 6.71
N VAL A 89 4.15 14.12 7.03
CA VAL A 89 3.65 14.38 8.37
C VAL A 89 2.85 13.16 8.83
N PHE A 90 3.26 12.58 9.97
CA PHE A 90 2.71 11.32 10.48
C PHE A 90 1.70 11.57 11.59
N GLY A 91 0.57 10.86 11.55
CA GLY A 91 -0.44 10.85 12.62
C GLY A 91 0.04 10.04 13.84
N THR A 92 1.04 10.52 14.55
CA THR A 92 1.66 9.86 15.71
C THR A 92 1.97 10.85 16.81
N ASP A 93 2.11 10.36 18.03
CA ASP A 93 2.66 11.11 19.19
C ASP A 93 4.16 10.88 19.38
N LYS A 94 4.75 9.90 18.69
CA LYS A 94 6.18 9.58 18.75
C LYS A 94 7.03 10.59 17.97
N ASP A 95 8.29 10.77 18.38
CA ASP A 95 9.29 11.60 17.70
C ASP A 95 10.26 10.77 16.83
N ILE A 96 9.88 9.51 16.60
CA ILE A 96 10.64 8.58 15.76
C ILE A 96 9.70 7.77 14.87
N LEU A 97 10.22 7.34 13.72
CA LEU A 97 9.62 6.36 12.82
C LEU A 97 10.57 5.17 12.71
N GLU A 98 10.09 3.98 13.09
CA GLU A 98 10.79 2.72 12.87
C GLU A 98 10.40 2.17 11.49
N TYR A 99 11.38 1.71 10.73
CA TYR A 99 11.18 1.20 9.37
C TYR A 99 12.22 0.15 8.99
N SER A 100 11.91 -0.65 7.99
CA SER A 100 12.83 -1.57 7.32
C SER A 100 13.07 -1.11 5.87
N LEU A 101 14.17 -1.57 5.28
CA LEU A 101 14.53 -1.34 3.89
C LEU A 101 14.43 -2.64 3.08
N LEU A 102 14.50 -2.51 1.76
CA LEU A 102 14.59 -3.64 0.85
C LEU A 102 16.05 -3.91 0.49
N SER A 103 16.40 -5.19 0.38
CA SER A 103 17.65 -5.64 -0.22
C SER A 103 17.65 -5.38 -1.73
N ASN A 104 18.80 -5.56 -2.37
CA ASN A 104 18.91 -5.45 -3.84
C ASN A 104 18.02 -6.47 -4.59
N ASP A 105 17.63 -7.55 -3.94
CA ASP A 105 16.73 -8.57 -4.50
C ASP A 105 15.23 -8.23 -4.25
N GLY A 106 14.93 -7.10 -3.64
CA GLY A 106 13.57 -6.66 -3.31
C GLY A 106 12.94 -7.41 -2.13
N LEU A 107 13.74 -8.07 -1.30
CA LEU A 107 13.32 -8.74 -0.08
C LEU A 107 13.48 -7.81 1.12
N LEU A 108 12.67 -8.01 2.17
CA LEU A 108 12.78 -7.19 3.37
C LEU A 108 14.07 -7.53 4.13
N GLU A 109 14.82 -6.50 4.51
CA GLU A 109 15.99 -6.66 5.38
C GLU A 109 15.55 -7.01 6.81
N ASP A 110 16.39 -7.78 7.54
CA ASP A 110 16.15 -8.12 8.95
C ASP A 110 16.39 -6.94 9.89
N LYS A 111 17.04 -5.90 9.38
CA LYS A 111 17.40 -4.73 10.17
C LYS A 111 16.26 -3.74 10.24
N CYS A 112 15.93 -3.32 11.47
CA CYS A 112 15.07 -2.17 11.74
C CYS A 112 15.93 -0.90 11.85
N TYR A 113 15.50 0.15 11.21
CA TYR A 113 16.10 1.48 11.22
C TYR A 113 15.19 2.46 11.95
N VAL A 114 15.76 3.56 12.39
CA VAL A 114 15.03 4.63 13.10
C VAL A 114 15.29 5.96 12.43
N MET A 115 14.22 6.67 12.10
CA MET A 115 14.22 8.03 11.59
C MET A 115 13.69 8.97 12.68
N LYS A 116 14.38 10.09 12.96
CA LYS A 116 13.87 11.15 13.82
C LYS A 116 12.82 11.97 13.11
N LEU A 117 11.74 12.29 13.81
CA LEU A 117 10.67 13.16 13.33
C LEU A 117 10.76 14.52 14.02
N GLU A 118 10.80 15.58 13.24
CA GLU A 118 10.71 16.95 13.74
C GLU A 118 9.26 17.42 13.62
N ASN A 119 8.61 17.72 14.73
CA ASN A 119 7.16 18.04 14.77
C ASN A 119 6.30 16.97 14.07
N LYS A 120 6.62 15.68 14.32
CA LYS A 120 5.95 14.52 13.71
C LYS A 120 6.12 14.43 12.19
N ALA A 121 7.11 15.07 11.63
CA ALA A 121 7.37 15.13 10.20
C ALA A 121 8.82 14.80 9.85
N VAL A 122 9.03 14.39 8.61
CA VAL A 122 10.33 14.33 7.97
C VAL A 122 10.30 15.14 6.67
N THR A 123 11.38 15.90 6.41
CA THR A 123 11.55 16.62 5.15
C THR A 123 12.23 15.71 4.13
N ILE A 124 11.66 15.60 2.95
CA ILE A 124 12.22 14.84 1.84
C ILE A 124 13.41 15.63 1.28
N THR A 125 14.62 15.06 1.39
CA THR A 125 15.84 15.54 0.77
C THR A 125 16.02 14.92 -0.62
N GLN A 126 17.00 15.37 -1.37
CA GLN A 126 17.25 14.84 -2.72
C GLN A 126 17.63 13.36 -2.70
N ASP A 127 18.29 12.90 -1.63
CA ASP A 127 18.77 11.53 -1.41
C ASP A 127 17.82 10.70 -0.53
N PHE A 128 16.67 11.25 -0.15
CA PHE A 128 15.75 10.60 0.81
C PHE A 128 15.38 9.17 0.38
N PHE A 129 15.07 8.94 -0.88
CA PHE A 129 14.69 7.63 -1.41
C PHE A 129 15.85 6.88 -2.11
N ASP A 130 17.11 7.22 -1.88
CA ASP A 130 18.26 6.55 -2.53
C ASP A 130 18.39 5.07 -2.15
N LYS A 131 17.77 4.67 -1.04
CA LYS A 131 17.72 3.29 -0.56
C LYS A 131 16.38 2.59 -0.85
N ASP A 132 15.66 3.06 -1.89
CA ASP A 132 14.35 2.53 -2.27
C ASP A 132 13.25 2.84 -1.22
N ALA A 133 12.30 1.93 -1.03
CA ALA A 133 11.14 2.12 -0.18
C ALA A 133 11.45 2.01 1.31
N TYR A 134 10.79 2.84 2.10
CA TYR A 134 10.70 2.70 3.56
C TYR A 134 9.47 1.86 3.91
N ILE A 135 9.66 0.72 4.55
CA ILE A 135 8.59 -0.18 4.95
C ILE A 135 8.34 -0.03 6.45
N VAL A 136 7.13 0.42 6.80
CA VAL A 136 6.72 0.62 8.19
C VAL A 136 5.73 -0.47 8.59
N GLU A 137 6.13 -1.30 9.54
CA GLU A 137 5.36 -2.45 10.00
C GLU A 137 4.81 -2.22 11.41
N ASN A 138 3.69 -2.85 11.72
CA ASN A 138 3.08 -2.87 13.06
C ASN A 138 2.95 -1.49 13.71
N SER A 139 2.68 -0.49 12.90
CA SER A 139 2.61 0.91 13.33
C SER A 139 1.22 1.27 13.85
N THR A 140 1.18 2.16 14.83
CA THR A 140 -0.04 2.83 15.27
C THR A 140 -0.42 4.02 14.39
N ILE A 141 0.41 4.35 13.40
CA ILE A 141 0.16 5.42 12.44
C ILE A 141 -0.97 4.99 11.51
N LYS A 142 -2.03 5.79 11.46
CA LYS A 142 -3.22 5.55 10.63
C LYS A 142 -3.43 6.65 9.58
N ARG A 143 -2.52 7.61 9.50
CA ARG A 143 -2.53 8.65 8.48
C ARG A 143 -1.14 9.19 8.22
N VAL A 144 -0.89 9.53 6.96
CA VAL A 144 0.30 10.25 6.52
C VAL A 144 -0.14 11.37 5.58
N SER A 145 0.33 12.59 5.83
CA SER A 145 0.07 13.74 4.97
C SER A 145 1.32 14.13 4.20
N LEU A 146 1.15 14.43 2.91
CA LEU A 146 2.16 15.06 2.07
C LEU A 146 1.93 16.56 2.07
N VAL A 147 2.92 17.33 2.50
CA VAL A 147 2.87 18.79 2.65
C VAL A 147 3.99 19.40 1.81
N LYS A 148 3.70 20.45 1.02
CA LYS A 148 4.67 21.21 0.26
C LYS A 148 4.34 22.69 0.36
N ASP A 149 5.34 23.53 0.60
CA ASP A 149 5.19 24.98 0.73
C ASP A 149 4.08 25.35 1.75
N ASP A 150 4.11 24.68 2.92
CA ASP A 150 3.17 24.76 4.01
C ASP A 150 1.68 24.47 3.66
N LYS A 151 1.44 23.86 2.48
CA LYS A 151 0.12 23.40 2.05
C LYS A 151 0.07 21.87 2.08
N THR A 152 -0.99 21.35 2.69
CA THR A 152 -1.29 19.91 2.59
C THR A 152 -1.75 19.61 1.16
N ILE A 153 -1.04 18.74 0.47
CA ILE A 153 -1.41 18.26 -0.85
C ILE A 153 -2.45 17.16 -0.73
N VAL A 154 -2.11 16.14 0.07
CA VAL A 154 -3.02 15.03 0.38
C VAL A 154 -2.80 14.54 1.81
N THR A 155 -3.81 13.92 2.38
CA THR A 155 -3.72 13.06 3.56
C THR A 155 -4.25 11.69 3.21
N VAL A 156 -3.42 10.65 3.37
CA VAL A 156 -3.82 9.26 3.21
C VAL A 156 -4.13 8.68 4.57
N GLU A 157 -5.36 8.18 4.74
CA GLU A 157 -5.89 7.56 5.96
C GLU A 157 -6.11 6.07 5.70
N PHE A 158 -5.65 5.21 6.60
CA PHE A 158 -5.72 3.76 6.45
C PHE A 158 -5.73 3.04 7.80
N ASP A 159 -6.21 1.81 7.80
CA ASP A 159 -6.14 0.90 8.95
C ASP A 159 -5.38 -0.38 8.62
N THR A 160 -4.42 -0.29 7.73
CA THR A 160 -3.56 -1.39 7.34
C THR A 160 -2.41 -1.58 8.34
N PRO A 161 -1.92 -2.81 8.57
CA PRO A 161 -0.83 -3.08 9.51
C PRO A 161 0.54 -2.63 9.01
N VAL A 162 0.67 -2.42 7.70
CA VAL A 162 1.91 -2.03 7.03
C VAL A 162 1.63 -0.88 6.07
N PHE A 163 2.59 0.00 5.89
CA PHE A 163 2.56 0.95 4.80
C PHE A 163 3.97 1.19 4.25
N GLY A 164 4.04 1.55 2.97
CA GLY A 164 5.27 1.92 2.27
C GLY A 164 5.33 3.42 1.98
N LEU A 165 6.54 3.97 1.94
CA LEU A 165 6.84 5.30 1.42
C LEU A 165 7.88 5.15 0.33
N TRP A 166 7.61 5.68 -0.86
CA TRP A 166 8.48 5.47 -2.00
C TRP A 166 8.45 6.62 -3.01
N SER A 167 9.57 6.78 -3.68
CA SER A 167 9.72 7.55 -4.92
C SER A 167 10.89 6.97 -5.71
N PRO A 168 10.91 7.03 -7.04
CA PRO A 168 11.98 6.44 -7.84
C PRO A 168 13.36 7.00 -7.50
N VAL A 169 14.29 6.09 -7.20
CA VAL A 169 15.66 6.39 -6.79
C VAL A 169 16.37 7.27 -7.85
N GLY A 170 16.99 8.36 -7.40
CA GLY A 170 17.88 9.23 -8.21
C GLY A 170 17.23 9.93 -9.41
N LYS A 171 15.89 9.85 -9.56
CA LYS A 171 15.20 10.40 -10.76
C LYS A 171 14.61 11.80 -10.57
N GLY A 172 14.60 12.34 -9.34
CA GLY A 172 14.06 13.68 -9.06
C GLY A 172 12.63 13.88 -9.56
N VAL A 173 11.82 12.82 -9.50
CA VAL A 173 10.43 12.85 -10.01
C VAL A 173 9.53 13.72 -9.13
N PRO A 174 8.43 14.24 -9.68
CA PRO A 174 7.56 15.18 -8.98
C PRO A 174 6.52 14.51 -8.04
N PHE A 175 6.69 13.26 -7.65
CA PHE A 175 5.70 12.54 -6.86
C PHE A 175 6.29 11.70 -5.74
N VAL A 176 5.45 11.41 -4.74
CA VAL A 176 5.72 10.48 -3.64
C VAL A 176 4.56 9.51 -3.52
N CYS A 177 4.87 8.24 -3.28
CA CYS A 177 3.90 7.21 -2.96
C CYS A 177 3.74 7.08 -1.44
N ILE A 178 2.49 6.97 -0.98
CA ILE A 178 2.12 6.61 0.38
C ILE A 178 1.21 5.39 0.24
N GLU A 179 1.72 4.24 0.58
CA GLU A 179 1.21 2.94 0.14
C GLU A 179 0.66 2.11 1.30
N PRO A 180 -0.66 2.09 1.53
CA PRO A 180 -1.28 1.23 2.56
C PRO A 180 -1.28 -0.24 2.12
N TRP A 181 -0.83 -1.17 2.99
CA TRP A 181 -0.69 -2.58 2.67
C TRP A 181 -1.25 -3.52 3.75
N ASN A 182 -1.97 -4.55 3.32
CA ASN A 182 -2.29 -5.76 4.05
C ASN A 182 -1.40 -6.89 3.53
N GLY A 183 -0.14 -6.87 3.93
CA GLY A 183 0.92 -7.73 3.46
C GLY A 183 2.14 -6.92 3.01
N ARG A 184 3.26 -7.60 2.77
CA ARG A 184 4.49 -7.01 2.23
C ARG A 184 5.33 -8.06 1.53
N THR A 185 6.49 -7.67 0.99
CA THR A 185 7.49 -8.61 0.46
C THR A 185 8.05 -9.52 1.56
N ASP A 186 8.55 -10.67 1.15
CA ASP A 186 9.09 -11.67 2.08
C ASP A 186 10.50 -11.30 2.55
N ARG A 187 10.95 -11.90 3.66
CA ARG A 187 12.35 -11.89 4.08
C ARG A 187 13.14 -12.94 3.29
N ALA A 188 14.46 -12.82 3.31
CA ALA A 188 15.35 -13.72 2.56
C ALA A 188 15.28 -15.18 3.01
N ASP A 189 14.91 -15.44 4.27
CA ASP A 189 14.81 -16.77 4.87
C ASP A 189 13.42 -17.41 4.73
N PHE A 190 12.47 -16.76 4.05
CA PHE A 190 11.13 -17.30 3.85
C PHE A 190 11.18 -18.58 3.01
N ASP A 191 10.64 -19.67 3.56
CA ASP A 191 10.68 -21.02 2.96
C ASP A 191 9.64 -21.26 1.84
N GLY A 192 8.81 -20.26 1.50
CA GLY A 192 7.75 -20.34 0.49
C GLY A 192 6.44 -20.90 1.01
N ASP A 193 6.34 -21.28 2.28
CA ASP A 193 5.10 -21.75 2.90
C ASP A 193 4.16 -20.56 3.21
N LEU A 194 3.17 -20.32 2.35
CA LEU A 194 2.21 -19.23 2.50
C LEU A 194 1.46 -19.23 3.84
N THR A 195 1.36 -20.38 4.51
CA THR A 195 0.69 -20.48 5.83
C THR A 195 1.49 -19.81 6.95
N LYS A 196 2.79 -19.60 6.74
CA LYS A 196 3.72 -18.98 7.69
C LYS A 196 4.16 -17.58 7.27
N ARG A 197 3.67 -17.11 6.11
CA ARG A 197 4.07 -15.83 5.55
C ARG A 197 3.66 -14.69 6.48
N GLU A 198 4.60 -13.85 6.89
CA GLU A 198 4.34 -12.68 7.72
C GLU A 198 3.38 -11.71 7.02
N TRP A 199 2.45 -11.13 7.79
CA TRP A 199 1.42 -10.19 7.30
C TRP A 199 0.53 -10.75 6.19
N SER A 200 0.53 -12.06 5.95
CA SER A 200 -0.42 -12.69 5.03
C SER A 200 -1.81 -12.71 5.64
N ASN A 201 -2.81 -12.42 4.84
CA ASN A 201 -4.20 -12.59 5.24
C ASN A 201 -4.62 -14.05 5.01
N LYS A 202 -5.25 -14.66 6.00
CA LYS A 202 -5.86 -15.98 5.89
C LYS A 202 -7.36 -15.85 5.83
N LEU A 203 -8.00 -16.51 4.86
CA LEU A 203 -9.44 -16.43 4.65
C LEU A 203 -10.01 -17.84 4.45
N ALA A 204 -10.86 -18.30 5.37
CA ALA A 204 -11.52 -19.60 5.30
C ALA A 204 -12.49 -19.66 4.10
N PRO A 205 -12.89 -20.87 3.64
CA PRO A 205 -13.86 -21.05 2.58
C PRO A 205 -15.16 -20.26 2.78
N GLY A 206 -15.61 -19.56 1.75
CA GLY A 206 -16.85 -18.78 1.77
C GLY A 206 -16.79 -17.55 2.69
N LYS A 207 -15.62 -17.15 3.18
CA LYS A 207 -15.45 -15.93 3.97
C LYS A 207 -14.96 -14.78 3.10
N GLU A 208 -15.11 -13.58 3.66
CA GLU A 208 -14.80 -12.30 3.01
C GLU A 208 -13.82 -11.51 3.86
N PHE A 209 -13.01 -10.71 3.18
CA PHE A 209 -12.08 -9.75 3.77
C PHE A 209 -12.36 -8.39 3.16
N VAL A 210 -12.51 -7.37 4.00
CA VAL A 210 -12.71 -5.98 3.56
C VAL A 210 -11.66 -5.10 4.21
N SER A 211 -11.03 -4.27 3.40
CA SER A 211 -10.07 -3.25 3.83
C SER A 211 -10.01 -2.13 2.81
N GLY A 212 -9.20 -1.10 3.05
CA GLY A 212 -9.06 0.00 2.11
C GLY A 212 -8.31 1.17 2.69
N TYR A 213 -8.38 2.31 1.98
CA TYR A 213 -7.80 3.57 2.41
C TYR A 213 -8.59 4.75 1.83
N LYS A 214 -8.35 5.93 2.41
CA LYS A 214 -8.95 7.19 1.95
C LYS A 214 -7.84 8.18 1.63
N VAL A 215 -8.04 8.93 0.56
CA VAL A 215 -7.20 10.06 0.17
C VAL A 215 -8.04 11.31 0.28
N ARG A 216 -7.68 12.17 1.21
CA ARG A 216 -8.24 13.52 1.32
C ARG A 216 -7.33 14.49 0.59
N PHE A 217 -7.85 15.18 -0.41
CA PHE A 217 -7.13 16.21 -1.16
C PHE A 217 -7.09 17.52 -0.37
N GLY A 218 -5.93 18.19 -0.38
CA GLY A 218 -5.78 19.52 0.19
C GLY A 218 -6.60 20.56 -0.57
N ARG A 219 -7.07 21.58 0.15
CA ARG A 219 -7.79 22.73 -0.41
C ARG A 219 -6.86 23.92 -0.58
#